data_f620e12f0cf58e744155760bea76a8e4
#
_entry.id   f620e12f0cf58e744155760bea76a8e4
#
_cell.length_a   1.000
_cell.length_b   1.000
_cell.length_c   1.000
_cell.angle_alpha   90.00
_cell.angle_beta   90.00
_cell.angle_gamma   90.00
#
_symmetry.space_group_name_H-M   'P 1'
#
loop_
_entity.id
_entity.type
_entity.pdbx_description
1 polymer ?
#
loop_
_entity_poly.entity_id
_entity_poly.type
_entity_poly.pdbx_seq_one_letter_code
_entity_poly.pdbx_strand_id
1 'polypeptide(L)'
;FSLNRLYGNAILVDGKDYTFWGKGVSQGHSDAIRRVEGVKDARQYTVPVDKALEAVRNGENPDLTTREKHTRVCYVVAEEGADLARIENDIKTMPNYFADYDTTVNFITKEELDANHSKMAHGGFVFRTGSTGFNNENKHVIEYRLTLDSNPEFTSSVLVAYARAAYKLSSEGVSGC
;
A
#
# COMPACT_ATOMS: atom_id res chain seq x y z
N PHE A 1 7.27 7.95 2.60
CA PHE A 1 6.84 7.72 4.00
C PHE A 1 7.97 7.46 5.01
N SER A 2 9.10 6.88 4.62
CA SER A 2 10.17 6.52 5.57
C SER A 2 10.70 7.72 6.36
N LEU A 3 11.00 8.85 5.72
CA LEU A 3 11.44 10.08 6.38
C LEU A 3 10.37 10.66 7.32
N ASN A 4 9.10 10.59 6.93
CA ASN A 4 8.00 11.05 7.77
C ASN A 4 7.89 10.21 9.05
N ARG A 5 8.13 8.90 8.96
CA ARG A 5 8.15 8.01 10.13
C ARG A 5 9.31 8.33 11.06
N LEU A 6 10.52 8.55 10.52
CA LEU A 6 11.68 8.97 11.34
C LEU A 6 11.39 10.26 12.10
N TYR A 7 10.81 11.26 11.44
CA TYR A 7 10.43 12.51 12.07
C TYR A 7 9.39 12.30 13.18
N GLY A 8 8.34 11.55 12.92
CA GLY A 8 7.32 11.22 13.91
C GLY A 8 7.89 10.49 15.13
N ASN A 9 8.80 9.52 14.90
CA ASN A 9 9.45 8.75 15.96
C ASN A 9 10.37 9.62 16.82
N ALA A 10 11.03 10.61 16.23
CA ALA A 10 11.89 11.54 16.97
C ALA A 10 11.09 12.47 17.88
N ILE A 11 9.86 12.83 17.50
CA ILE A 11 8.99 13.73 18.28
C ILE A 11 8.23 12.98 19.39
N LEU A 12 7.63 11.84 19.04
CA LEU A 12 6.84 11.00 19.97
C LEU A 12 7.60 9.70 20.20
N VAL A 13 8.52 9.71 21.16
CA VAL A 13 9.44 8.58 21.42
C VAL A 13 8.66 7.33 21.83
N ASP A 14 7.72 7.48 22.78
CA ASP A 14 6.87 6.40 23.27
C ASP A 14 5.57 6.35 22.47
N GLY A 15 5.62 5.71 21.30
CA GLY A 15 4.47 5.68 20.41
C GLY A 15 4.44 4.46 19.51
N LYS A 16 3.40 4.40 18.68
CA LYS A 16 3.16 3.31 17.74
C LYS A 16 3.04 3.83 16.31
N ASP A 17 3.66 3.12 15.38
CA ASP A 17 3.60 3.45 13.96
C ASP A 17 2.55 2.59 13.25
N TYR A 18 1.78 3.23 12.37
CA TYR A 18 0.88 2.53 11.45
C TYR A 18 1.12 3.00 10.03
N THR A 19 1.01 2.07 9.10
CA THR A 19 1.02 2.37 7.66
C THR A 19 -0.17 1.70 7.01
N PHE A 20 -0.98 2.49 6.32
CA PHE A 20 -2.10 2.04 5.50
C PHE A 20 -1.84 2.42 4.05
N TRP A 21 -1.84 1.44 3.15
CA TRP A 21 -1.68 1.64 1.72
C TRP A 21 -3.03 1.72 1.02
N GLY A 22 -3.16 2.61 0.06
CA GLY A 22 -4.33 2.72 -0.80
C GLY A 22 -5.24 3.92 -0.48
N LYS A 23 -6.40 3.97 -1.09
CA LYS A 23 -6.80 3.07 -2.17
C LYS A 23 -5.88 3.25 -3.38
N GLY A 24 -5.34 2.14 -3.95
CA GLY A 24 -4.46 2.29 -5.09
C GLY A 24 -4.08 0.97 -5.75
N VAL A 25 -3.68 1.07 -7.03
CA VAL A 25 -3.24 -0.04 -7.85
C VAL A 25 -1.87 -0.52 -7.40
N SER A 26 -1.74 -1.80 -7.07
CA SER A 26 -0.46 -2.45 -6.86
C SER A 26 0.01 -3.12 -8.15
N GLN A 27 1.09 -2.60 -8.72
CA GLN A 27 1.65 -3.13 -9.97
C GLN A 27 2.23 -4.54 -9.77
N GLY A 28 2.95 -4.78 -8.68
CA GLY A 28 3.52 -6.09 -8.38
C GLY A 28 2.47 -7.17 -8.15
N HIS A 29 1.39 -6.86 -7.41
CA HIS A 29 0.28 -7.80 -7.22
C HIS A 29 -0.51 -8.03 -8.51
N SER A 30 -0.72 -6.99 -9.32
CA SER A 30 -1.34 -7.13 -10.64
C SER A 30 -0.51 -8.03 -11.57
N ASP A 31 0.82 -7.90 -11.52
CA ASP A 31 1.72 -8.76 -12.28
C ASP A 31 1.68 -10.23 -11.81
N ALA A 32 1.62 -10.45 -10.50
CA ALA A 32 1.47 -11.78 -9.93
C ALA A 32 0.18 -12.48 -10.41
N ILE A 33 -0.94 -11.76 -10.47
CA ILE A 33 -2.20 -12.29 -10.99
C ILE A 33 -2.09 -12.63 -12.48
N ARG A 34 -1.43 -11.80 -13.31
CA ARG A 34 -1.25 -12.07 -14.74
C ARG A 34 -0.41 -13.32 -15.05
N ARG A 35 0.32 -13.84 -14.06
CA ARG A 35 1.09 -15.09 -14.19
C ARG A 35 0.28 -16.35 -13.85
N VAL A 36 -0.96 -16.18 -13.35
CA VAL A 36 -1.86 -17.31 -13.12
C VAL A 36 -2.35 -17.81 -14.48
N GLU A 37 -2.26 -19.12 -14.70
CA GLU A 37 -2.69 -19.76 -15.93
C GLU A 37 -4.16 -19.46 -16.24
N GLY A 38 -4.49 -19.08 -17.47
CA GLY A 38 -5.82 -18.68 -17.90
C GLY A 38 -6.19 -17.23 -17.60
N VAL A 39 -5.25 -16.43 -17.09
CA VAL A 39 -5.42 -14.98 -16.91
C VAL A 39 -4.78 -14.22 -18.08
N LYS A 40 -5.58 -13.39 -18.77
CA LYS A 40 -5.15 -12.53 -19.87
C LYS A 40 -4.64 -11.16 -19.40
N ASP A 41 -5.30 -10.54 -18.45
CA ASP A 41 -4.89 -9.27 -17.84
C ASP A 41 -5.54 -9.11 -16.45
N ALA A 42 -4.96 -8.24 -15.61
CA ALA A 42 -5.49 -7.98 -14.29
C ALA A 42 -5.06 -6.63 -13.72
N ARG A 43 -5.88 -6.12 -12.79
CA ARG A 43 -5.54 -5.02 -11.89
C ARG A 43 -5.92 -5.39 -10.47
N GLN A 44 -5.02 -5.09 -9.54
CA GLN A 44 -5.25 -5.30 -8.11
C GLN A 44 -5.20 -3.96 -7.36
N TYR A 45 -6.18 -3.75 -6.51
CA TYR A 45 -6.25 -2.60 -5.63
C TYR A 45 -6.04 -3.02 -4.18
N THR A 46 -5.13 -2.33 -3.50
CA THR A 46 -5.03 -2.37 -2.05
C THR A 46 -5.98 -1.33 -1.48
N VAL A 47 -6.84 -1.77 -0.57
CA VAL A 47 -7.85 -0.91 0.05
C VAL A 47 -7.69 -0.97 1.56
N PRO A 48 -7.44 0.16 2.24
CA PRO A 48 -7.39 0.18 3.70
C PRO A 48 -8.78 -0.13 4.28
N VAL A 49 -8.79 -0.79 5.43
CA VAL A 49 -10.02 -1.06 6.19
C VAL A 49 -10.38 0.21 6.97
N ASP A 50 -11.48 0.85 6.63
CA ASP A 50 -11.89 2.14 7.21
C ASP A 50 -11.99 2.10 8.73
N LYS A 51 -12.56 1.03 9.29
CA LYS A 51 -12.66 0.85 10.75
C LYS A 51 -11.29 0.89 11.45
N ALA A 52 -10.28 0.23 10.87
CA ALA A 52 -8.93 0.22 11.43
C ALA A 52 -8.27 1.59 11.29
N LEU A 53 -8.47 2.26 10.16
CA LEU A 53 -7.96 3.59 9.88
C LEU A 53 -8.51 4.62 10.88
N GLU A 54 -9.82 4.60 11.11
CA GLU A 54 -10.48 5.52 12.06
C GLU A 54 -10.07 5.24 13.51
N ALA A 55 -9.93 3.97 13.91
CA ALA A 55 -9.45 3.62 15.25
C ALA A 55 -8.06 4.24 15.51
N VAL A 56 -7.14 4.16 14.54
CA VAL A 56 -5.81 4.79 14.66
C VAL A 56 -5.91 6.31 14.69
N ARG A 57 -6.77 6.94 13.88
CA ARG A 57 -7.02 8.39 13.91
C ARG A 57 -7.55 8.88 15.25
N ASN A 58 -8.36 8.07 15.89
CA ASN A 58 -8.89 8.37 17.21
C ASN A 58 -7.88 8.09 18.35
N GLY A 59 -6.68 7.62 18.04
CA GLY A 59 -5.64 7.33 19.02
C GLY A 59 -5.87 6.06 19.86
N GLU A 60 -6.66 5.13 19.34
CA GLU A 60 -7.00 3.88 20.07
C GLU A 60 -5.84 2.88 20.14
N ASN A 61 -4.82 3.02 19.30
CA ASN A 61 -3.62 2.18 19.26
C ASN A 61 -3.87 0.66 19.12
N PRO A 62 -4.75 0.20 18.22
CA PRO A 62 -5.06 -1.22 18.09
C PRO A 62 -3.84 -2.05 17.63
N ASP A 63 -3.79 -3.31 18.04
CA ASP A 63 -2.93 -4.30 17.42
C ASP A 63 -3.66 -4.89 16.21
N LEU A 64 -3.13 -4.63 15.00
CA LEU A 64 -3.76 -4.96 13.75
C LEU A 64 -2.94 -5.98 12.96
N THR A 65 -3.57 -7.06 12.60
CA THR A 65 -3.04 -8.01 11.61
C THR A 65 -3.05 -7.40 10.21
N THR A 66 -2.37 -8.03 9.27
CA THR A 66 -2.37 -7.65 7.86
C THR A 66 -3.79 -7.59 7.28
N ARG A 67 -4.62 -8.59 7.60
CA ARG A 67 -6.02 -8.73 7.18
C ARG A 67 -6.91 -7.61 7.72
N GLU A 68 -6.69 -7.22 8.97
CA GLU A 68 -7.45 -6.13 9.60
C GLU A 68 -7.09 -4.74 9.07
N LYS A 69 -5.90 -4.58 8.50
CA LYS A 69 -5.46 -3.30 7.91
C LYS A 69 -5.90 -3.09 6.47
N HIS A 70 -5.90 -4.14 5.66
CA HIS A 70 -6.12 -4.03 4.22
C HIS A 70 -6.93 -5.19 3.67
N THR A 71 -7.76 -4.88 2.68
CA THR A 71 -8.36 -5.85 1.77
C THR A 71 -7.72 -5.77 0.38
N ARG A 72 -7.92 -6.81 -0.43
CA ARG A 72 -7.49 -6.88 -1.82
C ARG A 72 -8.70 -6.95 -2.73
N VAL A 73 -8.76 -6.08 -3.73
CA VAL A 73 -9.79 -6.13 -4.76
C VAL A 73 -9.11 -6.33 -6.10
N CYS A 74 -9.43 -7.43 -6.77
CA CYS A 74 -8.85 -7.83 -8.04
C CYS A 74 -9.91 -7.74 -9.13
N TYR A 75 -9.52 -7.18 -10.27
CA TYR A 75 -10.27 -7.19 -11.53
C TYR A 75 -9.46 -8.00 -12.52
N VAL A 76 -10.04 -9.09 -13.02
CA VAL A 76 -9.35 -10.11 -13.78
C VAL A 76 -10.05 -10.36 -15.11
N VAL A 77 -9.30 -10.31 -16.17
CA VAL A 77 -9.72 -10.73 -17.51
C VAL A 77 -9.21 -12.15 -17.72
N ALA A 78 -10.10 -13.12 -17.76
CA ALA A 78 -9.76 -14.51 -18.04
C ALA A 78 -9.69 -14.79 -19.53
N GLU A 79 -8.96 -15.83 -19.92
CA GLU A 79 -8.99 -16.39 -21.27
C GLU A 79 -10.33 -17.07 -21.53
N GLU A 80 -10.70 -17.19 -22.80
CA GLU A 80 -11.92 -17.88 -23.20
C GLU A 80 -11.89 -19.35 -22.78
N GLY A 81 -12.95 -19.81 -22.09
CA GLY A 81 -13.04 -21.18 -21.60
C GLY A 81 -12.20 -21.50 -20.37
N ALA A 82 -11.53 -20.52 -19.76
CA ALA A 82 -10.76 -20.73 -18.54
C ALA A 82 -11.65 -21.10 -17.34
N ASP A 83 -11.12 -21.91 -16.44
CA ASP A 83 -11.78 -22.29 -15.19
C ASP A 83 -11.68 -21.13 -14.18
N LEU A 84 -12.73 -20.31 -14.10
CA LEU A 84 -12.80 -19.14 -13.24
C LEU A 84 -12.69 -19.49 -11.75
N ALA A 85 -13.25 -20.63 -11.33
CA ALA A 85 -13.19 -21.04 -9.93
C ALA A 85 -11.76 -21.43 -9.52
N ARG A 86 -11.01 -22.09 -10.40
CA ARG A 86 -9.60 -22.40 -10.20
C ARG A 86 -8.79 -21.10 -10.11
N ILE A 87 -8.97 -20.19 -11.08
CA ILE A 87 -8.24 -18.90 -11.09
C ILE A 87 -8.49 -18.12 -9.80
N GLU A 88 -9.75 -18.02 -9.36
CA GLU A 88 -10.10 -17.33 -8.11
C GLU A 88 -9.40 -17.97 -6.92
N ASN A 89 -9.42 -19.30 -6.83
CA ASN A 89 -8.75 -20.04 -5.75
C ASN A 89 -7.23 -19.81 -5.78
N ASP A 90 -6.60 -19.92 -6.94
CA ASP A 90 -5.15 -19.74 -7.11
C ASP A 90 -4.71 -18.33 -6.71
N ILE A 91 -5.51 -17.30 -7.02
CA ILE A 91 -5.27 -15.94 -6.58
C ILE A 91 -5.39 -15.85 -5.06
N LYS A 92 -6.53 -16.26 -4.48
CA LYS A 92 -6.81 -16.10 -3.04
C LYS A 92 -5.84 -16.85 -2.13
N THR A 93 -5.28 -17.95 -2.62
CA THR A 93 -4.34 -18.80 -1.84
C THR A 93 -2.87 -18.50 -2.14
N MET A 94 -2.58 -17.56 -3.05
CA MET A 94 -1.20 -17.25 -3.46
C MET A 94 -0.37 -16.73 -2.27
N PRO A 95 0.70 -17.45 -1.89
CA PRO A 95 1.55 -17.07 -0.77
C PRO A 95 2.26 -15.72 -1.01
N ASN A 96 2.46 -14.97 0.06
CA ASN A 96 3.14 -13.65 0.08
C ASN A 96 2.39 -12.51 -0.64
N TYR A 97 1.31 -12.81 -1.37
CA TYR A 97 0.53 -11.80 -2.11
C TYR A 97 -0.89 -11.65 -1.60
N PHE A 98 -1.63 -12.77 -1.45
CA PHE A 98 -3.07 -12.75 -1.20
C PHE A 98 -3.53 -13.61 -0.02
N ALA A 99 -2.82 -14.69 0.32
CA ALA A 99 -3.24 -15.66 1.32
C ALA A 99 -3.53 -15.05 2.71
N ASP A 100 -2.82 -13.97 3.08
CA ASP A 100 -2.97 -13.28 4.37
C ASP A 100 -4.02 -12.17 4.34
N TYR A 101 -4.80 -12.02 3.25
CA TYR A 101 -5.76 -10.93 3.06
C TYR A 101 -7.16 -11.44 2.76
N ASP A 102 -8.16 -10.61 3.08
CA ASP A 102 -9.49 -10.76 2.50
C ASP A 102 -9.46 -10.25 1.07
N THR A 103 -9.60 -11.18 0.13
CA THR A 103 -9.44 -10.93 -1.30
C THR A 103 -10.75 -11.15 -2.04
N THR A 104 -11.19 -10.14 -2.79
CA THR A 104 -12.32 -10.22 -3.72
C THR A 104 -11.77 -10.30 -5.15
N VAL A 105 -12.24 -11.25 -5.93
CA VAL A 105 -11.90 -11.40 -7.35
C VAL A 105 -13.15 -11.14 -8.19
N ASN A 106 -13.05 -10.16 -9.10
CA ASN A 106 -14.10 -9.80 -10.05
C ASN A 106 -13.61 -10.14 -11.46
N PHE A 107 -14.32 -11.01 -12.15
CA PHE A 107 -14.04 -11.28 -13.56
C PHE A 107 -14.78 -10.26 -14.42
N ILE A 108 -14.05 -9.59 -15.31
CA ILE A 108 -14.55 -8.52 -16.18
C ILE A 108 -14.00 -8.68 -17.60
N THR A 109 -14.54 -7.93 -18.54
CA THR A 109 -14.03 -7.91 -19.92
C THR A 109 -12.75 -7.06 -20.03
N LYS A 110 -12.02 -7.24 -21.13
CA LYS A 110 -10.83 -6.41 -21.41
C LYS A 110 -11.20 -4.94 -21.62
N GLU A 111 -12.32 -4.69 -22.29
CA GLU A 111 -12.85 -3.35 -22.57
C GLU A 111 -13.20 -2.63 -21.26
N GLU A 112 -13.81 -3.35 -20.32
CA GLU A 112 -14.14 -2.82 -18.99
C GLU A 112 -12.88 -2.52 -18.18
N LEU A 113 -11.88 -3.42 -18.21
CA LEU A 113 -10.60 -3.21 -17.54
C LEU A 113 -9.90 -1.95 -18.07
N ASP A 114 -9.86 -1.77 -19.40
CA ASP A 114 -9.20 -0.62 -20.03
C ASP A 114 -9.96 0.69 -19.77
N ALA A 115 -11.30 0.67 -19.80
CA ALA A 115 -12.11 1.84 -19.56
C ALA A 115 -12.04 2.34 -18.09
N ASN A 116 -12.07 1.41 -17.13
CA ASN A 116 -12.29 1.76 -15.73
C ASN A 116 -11.03 1.60 -14.84
N HIS A 117 -10.02 0.84 -15.28
CA HIS A 117 -8.88 0.43 -14.47
C HIS A 117 -7.51 0.72 -15.10
N SER A 118 -7.44 1.62 -16.10
CA SER A 118 -6.19 1.99 -16.79
C SER A 118 -5.27 2.89 -15.98
N LYS A 119 -5.82 3.66 -15.03
CA LYS A 119 -5.05 4.62 -14.22
C LYS A 119 -4.21 3.91 -13.16
N MET A 120 -3.03 4.47 -12.85
CA MET A 120 -2.10 3.96 -11.85
C MET A 120 -2.12 4.80 -10.56
N ALA A 121 -3.31 5.27 -10.16
CA ALA A 121 -3.48 6.02 -8.93
C ALA A 121 -3.12 5.18 -7.71
N HIS A 122 -2.50 5.81 -6.73
CA HIS A 122 -2.12 5.18 -5.46
C HIS A 122 -2.13 6.21 -4.32
N GLY A 123 -1.81 5.75 -3.13
CA GLY A 123 -1.67 6.62 -1.96
C GLY A 123 -1.53 5.83 -0.68
N GLY A 124 -1.76 6.51 0.43
CA GLY A 124 -1.74 5.88 1.72
C GLY A 124 -1.59 6.87 2.86
N PHE A 125 -1.49 6.31 4.05
CA PHE A 125 -1.37 7.05 5.29
C PHE A 125 -0.27 6.46 6.16
N VAL A 126 0.49 7.32 6.82
CA VAL A 126 1.39 6.93 7.89
C VAL A 126 0.98 7.69 9.14
N PHE A 127 0.85 6.97 10.22
CA PHE A 127 0.54 7.52 11.52
C PHE A 127 1.68 7.26 12.50
N ARG A 128 1.93 8.25 13.35
CA ARG A 128 2.63 8.08 14.61
C ARG A 128 1.69 8.51 15.72
N THR A 129 1.35 7.60 16.60
CA THR A 129 0.65 7.91 17.84
C THR A 129 1.65 8.03 18.98
N GLY A 130 1.26 8.66 20.07
CA GLY A 130 2.10 8.76 21.24
C GLY A 130 1.45 9.60 22.32
N SER A 131 2.14 9.75 23.44
CA SER A 131 1.68 10.56 24.56
C SER A 131 2.78 11.42 25.15
N THR A 132 2.39 12.47 25.86
CA THR A 132 3.27 13.35 26.62
C THR A 132 2.67 13.64 28.01
N GLY A 133 3.49 14.23 28.86
CA GLY A 133 3.16 14.48 30.26
C GLY A 133 3.76 13.42 31.19
N PHE A 134 3.84 13.70 32.47
CA PHE A 134 4.48 12.81 33.45
C PHE A 134 3.75 11.48 33.61
N ASN A 135 2.45 11.45 33.37
CA ASN A 135 1.61 10.25 33.45
C ASN A 135 1.04 9.84 32.07
N ASN A 136 1.64 10.30 30.97
CA ASN A 136 1.16 10.07 29.62
C ASN A 136 -0.31 10.49 29.38
N GLU A 137 -0.72 11.58 30.05
CA GLU A 137 -2.09 12.06 30.05
C GLU A 137 -2.51 12.75 28.74
N ASN A 138 -1.55 13.27 27.97
CA ASN A 138 -1.83 13.95 26.70
C ASN A 138 -1.57 13.01 25.52
N LYS A 139 -2.61 12.65 24.79
CA LYS A 139 -2.51 11.77 23.62
C LYS A 139 -2.35 12.58 22.33
N HIS A 140 -1.51 12.09 21.44
CA HIS A 140 -1.19 12.73 20.17
C HIS A 140 -1.25 11.74 19.02
N VAL A 141 -1.66 12.24 17.86
CA VAL A 141 -1.62 11.52 16.59
C VAL A 141 -1.03 12.45 15.53
N ILE A 142 0.04 11.99 14.86
CA ILE A 142 0.59 12.64 13.68
C ILE A 142 0.16 11.79 12.48
N GLU A 143 -0.48 12.41 11.49
CA GLU A 143 -0.92 11.76 10.25
C GLU A 143 -0.24 12.40 9.05
N TYR A 144 0.37 11.57 8.21
CA TYR A 144 0.86 11.96 6.87
C TYR A 144 0.04 11.21 5.82
N ARG A 145 -0.51 11.96 4.88
CA ARG A 145 -1.28 11.43 3.75
C ARG A 145 -0.53 11.63 2.45
N LEU A 146 -0.57 10.61 1.60
CA LEU A 146 -0.06 10.65 0.23
C LEU A 146 -1.19 10.33 -0.73
N THR A 147 -1.37 11.19 -1.75
CA THR A 147 -2.34 10.98 -2.83
C THR A 147 -1.60 11.14 -4.17
N LEU A 148 -1.63 10.12 -5.00
CA LEU A 148 -0.89 10.05 -6.25
C LEU A 148 -1.83 9.75 -7.41
N ASP A 149 -1.82 10.59 -8.44
CA ASP A 149 -2.50 10.30 -9.71
C ASP A 149 -1.75 9.24 -10.51
N SER A 150 -0.42 9.24 -10.43
CA SER A 150 0.45 8.27 -11.08
C SER A 150 1.54 7.80 -10.10
N ASN A 151 1.42 6.58 -9.62
CA ASN A 151 2.44 5.96 -8.77
C ASN A 151 3.80 5.82 -9.47
N PRO A 152 3.90 5.38 -10.75
CA PRO A 152 5.18 5.29 -11.45
C PRO A 152 5.91 6.62 -11.58
N GLU A 153 5.22 7.69 -11.94
CA GLU A 153 5.83 9.01 -12.11
C GLU A 153 6.30 9.60 -10.78
N PHE A 154 5.48 9.48 -9.73
CA PHE A 154 5.90 9.92 -8.40
C PHE A 154 7.12 9.13 -7.91
N THR A 155 7.12 7.81 -8.07
CA THR A 155 8.26 6.96 -7.67
C THR A 155 9.51 7.33 -8.44
N SER A 156 9.41 7.59 -9.74
CA SER A 156 10.52 8.08 -10.57
C SER A 156 11.07 9.41 -10.06
N SER A 157 10.20 10.35 -9.69
CA SER A 157 10.62 11.64 -9.11
C SER A 157 11.37 11.46 -7.79
N VAL A 158 10.92 10.54 -6.93
CA VAL A 158 11.61 10.20 -5.68
C VAL A 158 13.00 9.62 -5.98
N LEU A 159 13.10 8.66 -6.91
CA LEU A 159 14.38 8.05 -7.29
C LEU A 159 15.36 9.09 -7.85
N VAL A 160 14.91 10.02 -8.69
CA VAL A 160 15.74 11.11 -9.21
C VAL A 160 16.21 12.03 -8.08
N ALA A 161 15.35 12.34 -7.09
CA ALA A 161 15.74 13.15 -5.93
C ALA A 161 16.84 12.47 -5.11
N TYR A 162 16.72 11.17 -4.84
CA TYR A 162 17.76 10.41 -4.14
C TYR A 162 19.04 10.28 -4.96
N ALA A 163 18.95 10.07 -6.27
CA ALA A 163 20.13 10.03 -7.14
C ALA A 163 20.90 11.34 -7.13
N ARG A 164 20.20 12.48 -7.17
CA ARG A 164 20.85 13.81 -7.05
C ARG A 164 21.52 14.00 -5.70
N ALA A 165 20.88 13.58 -4.61
CA ALA A 165 21.45 13.66 -3.28
C ALA A 165 22.71 12.78 -3.16
N ALA A 166 22.64 11.55 -3.63
CA ALA A 166 23.77 10.63 -3.64
C ALA A 166 24.96 11.16 -4.46
N TYR A 167 24.69 11.71 -5.64
CA TYR A 167 25.73 12.34 -6.48
C TYR A 167 26.41 13.52 -5.76
N LYS A 168 25.61 14.40 -5.14
CA LYS A 168 26.12 15.57 -4.42
C LYS A 168 27.00 15.14 -3.24
N LEU A 169 26.54 14.23 -2.40
CA LEU A 169 27.31 13.71 -1.26
C LEU A 169 28.62 13.04 -1.73
N SER A 170 28.53 12.21 -2.78
CA SER A 170 29.72 11.57 -3.35
C SER A 170 30.74 12.58 -3.90
N SER A 171 30.30 13.65 -4.55
CA SER A 171 31.19 14.71 -5.05
C SER A 171 31.85 15.54 -3.95
N GLU A 172 31.26 15.55 -2.76
CA GLU A 172 31.80 16.18 -1.54
C GLU A 172 32.67 15.20 -0.73
N GLY A 173 32.89 13.98 -1.23
CA GLY A 173 33.71 12.94 -0.57
C GLY A 173 33.02 12.24 0.60
N VAL A 174 31.70 12.45 0.76
CA VAL A 174 30.89 11.78 1.79
C VAL A 174 30.50 10.38 1.29
N SER A 175 30.87 9.36 2.05
CA SER A 175 30.52 7.96 1.76
C SER A 175 29.91 7.30 2.99
N GLY A 176 28.88 6.48 2.74
CA GLY A 176 28.12 5.80 3.79
C GLY A 176 26.99 6.68 4.36
N CYS A 177 26.00 6.01 4.97
CA CYS A 177 24.86 6.64 5.68
C CYS A 177 24.76 5.98 7.05
#